data_b47d8d8bbb1a533117b673e2d507bed7
#
_entry.id   b47d8d8bbb1a533117b673e2d507bed7
#
_cell.length_a   1.000
_cell.length_b   1.000
_cell.length_c   1.000
_cell.angle_alpha   90.00
_cell.angle_beta   90.00
_cell.angle_gamma   90.00
#
_symmetry.space_group_name_H-M   'P 1'
#
loop_
_entity.id
_entity.type
_entity.pdbx_description
1 polymer ?
#
loop_
_entity_poly.entity_id
_entity_poly.type
_entity_poly.pdbx_seq_one_letter_code
_entity_poly.pdbx_strand_id
1 'polypeptide(L)'
;MLKEIQPTGNKDTRSGFGDGIVEAARKNEAVVALTADLAGSLKLNQFIKEFPERFFQVGIAEANMMGIAAGLTIGGKIPYTTTFANFSTGRVYDQIRQSIAYSGKNVKICASHAGLTLGEDGATHQILEDIGLMKMLPGMTVIVPCDYTQTKAATQAIAEYTGPVYLRFGRPVWPIFTKEEDFKIGKAQYFSEGTDVTIFACGHLVWNAIQAGAILQEKGISVEVINIHTIKPLDEEAVIKSIRKTKCAVTAEEHNIIGGLGDAIAQSAAKNFPIPIEYVGTKDTFGESGIPKDLLKKYGLDIPDIVLAAEKVMNRKKNG
;
A
#
# COMPACT_ATOMS: atom_id res chain seq x y z
N MET A 1 -0.21 8.88 -23.53
CA MET A 1 -1.36 9.44 -22.76
C MET A 1 -1.84 8.37 -21.79
N LEU A 2 -2.50 8.75 -20.67
CA LEU A 2 -2.97 7.75 -19.66
C LEU A 2 -3.90 6.68 -20.23
N LYS A 3 -4.74 7.01 -21.22
CA LYS A 3 -5.61 6.04 -21.93
C LYS A 3 -4.86 4.96 -22.71
N GLU A 4 -3.57 5.11 -22.92
CA GLU A 4 -2.72 4.11 -23.60
C GLU A 4 -2.19 3.06 -22.64
N ILE A 5 -2.31 3.31 -21.33
CA ILE A 5 -1.95 2.33 -20.29
C ILE A 5 -3.03 1.26 -20.28
N GLN A 6 -2.71 0.10 -20.85
CA GLN A 6 -3.60 -1.05 -20.90
C GLN A 6 -3.12 -2.13 -19.92
N PRO A 7 -4.04 -2.81 -19.22
CA PRO A 7 -3.67 -3.94 -18.39
C PRO A 7 -3.08 -5.08 -19.24
N THR A 8 -2.01 -5.69 -18.75
CA THR A 8 -1.42 -6.90 -19.35
C THR A 8 -2.13 -8.18 -18.88
N GLY A 9 -3.04 -8.05 -17.93
CA GLY A 9 -3.83 -9.14 -17.35
C GLY A 9 -4.51 -8.69 -16.07
N ASN A 10 -5.10 -9.66 -15.36
CA ASN A 10 -5.72 -9.42 -14.07
C ASN A 10 -5.27 -10.50 -13.09
N LYS A 11 -4.73 -10.12 -11.93
CA LYS A 11 -4.33 -11.06 -10.87
C LYS A 11 -4.36 -10.34 -9.52
N ASP A 12 -4.61 -11.07 -8.44
CA ASP A 12 -4.63 -10.49 -7.10
C ASP A 12 -3.21 -10.23 -6.56
N THR A 13 -3.08 -9.20 -5.74
CA THR A 13 -1.80 -8.78 -5.14
C THR A 13 -1.24 -9.84 -4.18
N ARG A 14 -2.09 -10.67 -3.56
CA ARG A 14 -1.65 -11.81 -2.72
C ARG A 14 -0.86 -12.83 -3.51
N SER A 15 -1.26 -13.08 -4.76
CA SER A 15 -0.49 -13.94 -5.67
C SER A 15 0.88 -13.34 -5.98
N GLY A 16 0.96 -11.99 -6.12
CA GLY A 16 2.24 -11.28 -6.26
C GLY A 16 3.13 -11.49 -5.03
N PHE A 17 2.56 -11.38 -3.83
CA PHE A 17 3.26 -11.69 -2.59
C PHE A 17 3.72 -13.14 -2.53
N GLY A 18 2.84 -14.12 -2.82
CA GLY A 18 3.17 -15.55 -2.78
C GLY A 18 4.31 -15.93 -3.75
N ASP A 19 4.26 -15.42 -4.99
CA ASP A 19 5.32 -15.63 -5.97
C ASP A 19 6.62 -14.92 -5.56
N GLY A 20 6.51 -13.69 -5.05
CA GLY A 20 7.65 -12.88 -4.60
C GLY A 20 8.42 -13.48 -3.42
N ILE A 21 7.73 -14.02 -2.41
CA ILE A 21 8.39 -14.62 -1.24
C ILE A 21 9.11 -15.93 -1.60
N VAL A 22 8.57 -16.70 -2.54
CA VAL A 22 9.24 -17.92 -3.04
C VAL A 22 10.54 -17.54 -3.76
N GLU A 23 10.50 -16.53 -4.63
CA GLU A 23 11.71 -16.06 -5.32
C GLU A 23 12.73 -15.44 -4.36
N ALA A 24 12.30 -14.70 -3.35
CA ALA A 24 13.18 -14.17 -2.31
C ALA A 24 13.86 -15.30 -1.53
N ALA A 25 13.08 -16.34 -1.16
CA ALA A 25 13.61 -17.49 -0.42
C ALA A 25 14.58 -18.37 -1.23
N ARG A 26 14.41 -18.45 -2.55
CA ARG A 26 15.37 -19.12 -3.45
C ARG A 26 16.71 -18.41 -3.48
N LYS A 27 16.71 -17.07 -3.38
CA LYS A 27 17.92 -16.23 -3.41
C LYS A 27 18.60 -16.10 -2.04
N ASN A 28 17.83 -16.22 -0.95
CA ASN A 28 18.32 -15.97 0.41
C ASN A 28 17.77 -16.98 1.41
N GLU A 29 18.64 -17.83 1.94
CA GLU A 29 18.31 -18.88 2.91
C GLU A 29 17.88 -18.34 4.29
N ALA A 30 18.14 -17.08 4.56
CA ALA A 30 17.67 -16.44 5.80
C ALA A 30 16.18 -16.13 5.77
N VAL A 31 15.52 -16.08 4.61
CA VAL A 31 14.09 -15.81 4.48
C VAL A 31 13.29 -16.97 5.05
N VAL A 32 12.42 -16.66 6.01
CA VAL A 32 11.48 -17.60 6.63
C VAL A 32 10.07 -16.98 6.65
N ALA A 33 9.04 -17.81 6.57
CA ALA A 33 7.65 -17.37 6.60
C ALA A 33 6.93 -17.84 7.88
N LEU A 34 6.17 -16.93 8.50
CA LEU A 34 5.30 -17.23 9.62
C LEU A 34 3.86 -16.89 9.28
N THR A 35 2.90 -17.69 9.71
CA THR A 35 1.48 -17.38 9.53
C THR A 35 0.65 -17.72 10.76
N ALA A 36 -0.44 -16.96 10.96
CA ALA A 36 -1.44 -17.20 11.98
C ALA A 36 -2.68 -17.83 11.34
N ASP A 37 -2.55 -19.11 10.93
CA ASP A 37 -3.60 -19.96 10.34
C ASP A 37 -4.25 -19.43 9.04
N LEU A 38 -3.49 -18.68 8.24
CA LEU A 38 -3.98 -18.06 6.98
C LEU A 38 -3.10 -18.39 5.77
N ALA A 39 -2.34 -19.49 5.79
CA ALA A 39 -1.38 -19.86 4.75
C ALA A 39 -1.97 -19.85 3.33
N GLY A 40 -3.13 -20.46 3.15
CA GLY A 40 -3.83 -20.53 1.85
C GLY A 40 -4.30 -19.15 1.37
N SER A 41 -4.85 -18.34 2.26
CA SER A 41 -5.33 -16.98 1.97
C SER A 41 -4.21 -16.05 1.50
N LEU A 42 -2.99 -16.24 2.03
CA LEU A 42 -1.80 -15.46 1.68
C LEU A 42 -0.92 -16.12 0.62
N LYS A 43 -1.43 -17.17 -0.07
CA LYS A 43 -0.74 -17.83 -1.18
C LYS A 43 0.62 -18.44 -0.83
N LEU A 44 0.80 -18.93 0.39
CA LEU A 44 2.05 -19.53 0.85
C LEU A 44 2.24 -21.01 0.45
N ASN A 45 1.26 -21.63 -0.22
CA ASN A 45 1.31 -23.06 -0.54
C ASN A 45 2.59 -23.49 -1.29
N GLN A 46 3.06 -22.67 -2.24
CA GLN A 46 4.29 -22.96 -2.96
C GLN A 46 5.53 -22.81 -2.07
N PHE A 47 5.57 -21.80 -1.20
CA PHE A 47 6.63 -21.61 -0.21
C PHE A 47 6.72 -22.83 0.73
N ILE A 48 5.59 -23.29 1.27
CA ILE A 48 5.51 -24.45 2.16
C ILE A 48 6.01 -25.73 1.45
N LYS A 49 5.66 -25.90 0.18
CA LYS A 49 6.10 -27.06 -0.62
C LYS A 49 7.61 -27.07 -0.86
N GLU A 50 8.21 -25.90 -1.15
CA GLU A 50 9.65 -25.79 -1.48
C GLU A 50 10.55 -25.68 -0.24
N PHE A 51 10.05 -25.06 0.83
CA PHE A 51 10.83 -24.72 2.02
C PHE A 51 10.12 -25.08 3.32
N PRO A 52 9.69 -26.35 3.53
CA PRO A 52 8.89 -26.74 4.68
C PRO A 52 9.58 -26.43 6.04
N GLU A 53 10.90 -26.55 6.11
CA GLU A 53 11.71 -26.27 7.32
C GLU A 53 11.88 -24.77 7.62
N ARG A 54 11.47 -23.91 6.69
CA ARG A 54 11.51 -22.44 6.83
C ARG A 54 10.12 -21.82 6.98
N PHE A 55 9.09 -22.67 7.20
CA PHE A 55 7.72 -22.23 7.40
C PHE A 55 7.28 -22.54 8.83
N PHE A 56 6.65 -21.56 9.49
CA PHE A 56 6.16 -21.66 10.87
C PHE A 56 4.67 -21.30 10.94
N GLN A 57 3.85 -22.30 11.27
CA GLN A 57 2.45 -22.11 11.63
C GLN A 57 2.34 -21.89 13.14
N VAL A 58 1.84 -20.74 13.57
CA VAL A 58 1.74 -20.38 15.00
C VAL A 58 0.33 -20.47 15.57
N GLY A 59 -0.64 -20.92 14.76
CA GLY A 59 -2.06 -20.88 15.11
C GLY A 59 -2.62 -19.45 15.07
N ILE A 60 -3.84 -19.25 15.54
CA ILE A 60 -4.50 -17.92 15.61
C ILE A 60 -3.92 -17.16 16.80
N ALA A 61 -2.64 -16.78 16.70
CA ALA A 61 -1.87 -16.17 17.79
C ALA A 61 -0.92 -15.08 17.24
N GLU A 62 -1.47 -14.03 16.67
CA GLU A 62 -0.72 -13.00 15.95
C GLU A 62 0.28 -12.25 16.86
N ALA A 63 -0.07 -12.02 18.11
CA ALA A 63 0.84 -11.40 19.09
C ALA A 63 2.09 -12.28 19.32
N ASN A 64 1.89 -13.60 19.47
CA ASN A 64 2.98 -14.57 19.57
C ASN A 64 3.80 -14.62 18.27
N MET A 65 3.15 -14.57 17.10
CA MET A 65 3.82 -14.51 15.80
C MET A 65 4.81 -13.35 15.71
N MET A 66 4.43 -12.15 16.15
CA MET A 66 5.32 -10.98 16.17
C MET A 66 6.50 -11.15 17.11
N GLY A 67 6.29 -11.77 18.29
CA GLY A 67 7.36 -12.10 19.24
C GLY A 67 8.35 -13.13 18.68
N ILE A 68 7.84 -14.22 18.08
CA ILE A 68 8.66 -15.24 17.42
C ILE A 68 9.48 -14.63 16.28
N ALA A 69 8.85 -13.81 15.44
CA ALA A 69 9.52 -13.15 14.32
C ALA A 69 10.66 -12.24 14.82
N ALA A 70 10.42 -11.44 15.85
CA ALA A 70 11.47 -10.62 16.46
C ALA A 70 12.65 -11.48 16.99
N GLY A 71 12.35 -12.62 17.64
CA GLY A 71 13.35 -13.56 18.12
C GLY A 71 14.17 -14.21 17.00
N LEU A 72 13.54 -14.61 15.90
CA LEU A 72 14.21 -15.21 14.74
C LEU A 72 15.25 -14.29 14.10
N THR A 73 15.05 -12.96 14.18
CA THR A 73 16.05 -12.01 13.68
C THR A 73 17.35 -12.03 14.46
N ILE A 74 17.34 -12.43 15.75
CA ILE A 74 18.54 -12.59 16.58
C ILE A 74 19.41 -13.73 16.04
N GLY A 75 18.78 -14.78 15.49
CA GLY A 75 19.44 -15.88 14.79
C GLY A 75 19.79 -15.59 13.33
N GLY A 76 19.73 -14.33 12.89
CA GLY A 76 20.08 -13.92 11.51
C GLY A 76 19.02 -14.25 10.47
N LYS A 77 17.79 -14.63 10.86
CA LYS A 77 16.70 -14.85 9.91
C LYS A 77 16.02 -13.55 9.50
N ILE A 78 15.37 -13.60 8.34
CA ILE A 78 14.54 -12.52 7.79
C ILE A 78 13.09 -13.03 7.78
N PRO A 79 12.35 -12.84 8.88
CA PRO A 79 11.01 -13.37 8.98
C PRO A 79 9.98 -12.50 8.26
N TYR A 80 9.16 -13.14 7.44
CA TYR A 80 7.95 -12.60 6.82
C TYR A 80 6.75 -13.08 7.63
N THR A 81 6.15 -12.19 8.43
CA THR A 81 4.90 -12.50 9.15
C THR A 81 3.72 -12.25 8.24
N THR A 82 2.75 -13.18 8.22
CA THR A 82 1.67 -13.15 7.25
C THR A 82 0.33 -13.42 7.90
N THR A 83 -0.56 -12.44 7.82
CA THR A 83 -1.98 -12.53 8.21
C THR A 83 -2.78 -11.38 7.58
N PHE A 84 -4.06 -11.19 7.92
CA PHE A 84 -4.83 -10.04 7.45
C PHE A 84 -4.32 -8.74 8.08
N ALA A 85 -4.47 -7.64 7.38
CA ALA A 85 -3.92 -6.35 7.79
C ALA A 85 -4.45 -5.88 9.16
N ASN A 86 -5.72 -6.09 9.45
CA ASN A 86 -6.30 -5.82 10.76
C ASN A 86 -5.60 -6.60 11.88
N PHE A 87 -5.30 -7.87 11.62
CA PHE A 87 -4.66 -8.74 12.61
C PHE A 87 -3.15 -8.55 12.69
N SER A 88 -2.54 -8.04 11.59
CA SER A 88 -1.11 -7.69 11.54
C SER A 88 -0.78 -6.34 12.17
N THR A 89 -1.77 -5.49 12.48
CA THR A 89 -1.52 -4.12 12.92
C THR A 89 -2.28 -3.76 14.19
N GLY A 90 -3.58 -3.52 14.14
CA GLY A 90 -4.36 -3.05 15.28
C GLY A 90 -4.29 -3.99 16.47
N ARG A 91 -4.48 -5.30 16.24
CA ARG A 91 -4.49 -6.34 17.30
C ARG A 91 -3.14 -6.50 18.01
N VAL A 92 -2.03 -6.25 17.34
CA VAL A 92 -0.67 -6.55 17.78
C VAL A 92 0.26 -5.33 17.79
N TYR A 93 -0.34 -4.14 17.85
CA TYR A 93 0.40 -2.87 17.73
C TYR A 93 1.51 -2.74 18.77
N ASP A 94 1.24 -3.12 20.03
CA ASP A 94 2.26 -3.06 21.10
C ASP A 94 3.44 -3.99 20.82
N GLN A 95 3.19 -5.24 20.38
CA GLN A 95 4.25 -6.19 20.04
C GLN A 95 5.12 -5.67 18.88
N ILE A 96 4.50 -5.08 17.86
CA ILE A 96 5.23 -4.45 16.76
C ILE A 96 6.06 -3.27 17.26
N ARG A 97 5.44 -2.40 18.08
CA ARG A 97 6.12 -1.23 18.63
C ARG A 97 7.33 -1.61 19.45
N GLN A 98 7.18 -2.52 20.42
CA GLN A 98 8.22 -2.85 21.40
C GLN A 98 9.25 -3.84 20.82
N SER A 99 8.75 -4.98 20.31
CA SER A 99 9.62 -6.08 19.93
C SER A 99 10.25 -5.92 18.55
N ILE A 100 9.65 -5.12 17.65
CA ILE A 100 10.11 -4.99 16.27
C ILE A 100 10.67 -3.59 16.01
N ALA A 101 9.84 -2.54 16.08
CA ALA A 101 10.25 -1.19 15.68
C ALA A 101 11.26 -0.57 16.65
N TYR A 102 10.94 -0.53 17.95
CA TYR A 102 11.83 0.01 18.98
C TYR A 102 13.15 -0.75 19.05
N SER A 103 13.08 -2.08 18.91
CA SER A 103 14.26 -2.96 18.95
C SER A 103 15.00 -3.02 17.60
N GLY A 104 14.57 -2.31 16.56
CA GLY A 104 15.21 -2.25 15.23
C GLY A 104 15.30 -3.61 14.53
N LYS A 105 14.31 -4.50 14.71
CA LYS A 105 14.35 -5.86 14.18
C LYS A 105 13.98 -5.93 12.71
N ASN A 106 14.71 -6.76 11.96
CA ASN A 106 14.54 -6.93 10.51
C ASN A 106 13.35 -7.85 10.17
N VAL A 107 12.15 -7.49 10.61
CA VAL A 107 10.90 -8.23 10.36
C VAL A 107 10.13 -7.62 9.21
N LYS A 108 9.59 -8.46 8.31
CA LYS A 108 8.72 -8.09 7.19
C LYS A 108 7.28 -8.42 7.54
N ILE A 109 6.49 -7.42 7.91
CA ILE A 109 5.08 -7.57 8.27
C ILE A 109 4.27 -7.49 6.97
N CYS A 110 3.86 -8.64 6.43
CA CYS A 110 3.17 -8.76 5.15
C CYS A 110 1.67 -8.97 5.38
N ALA A 111 0.92 -7.92 5.13
CA ALA A 111 -0.46 -7.76 5.55
C ALA A 111 -1.41 -7.72 4.36
N SER A 112 -2.22 -8.75 4.20
CA SER A 112 -3.22 -8.86 3.14
C SER A 112 -4.60 -8.40 3.58
N HIS A 113 -5.55 -8.36 2.63
CA HIS A 113 -6.95 -8.02 2.90
C HIS A 113 -7.12 -6.62 3.54
N ALA A 114 -6.23 -5.69 3.22
CA ALA A 114 -6.30 -4.32 3.69
C ALA A 114 -7.40 -3.54 2.95
N GLY A 115 -7.99 -2.57 3.63
CA GLY A 115 -8.98 -1.66 3.07
C GLY A 115 -10.42 -2.21 3.02
N LEU A 116 -11.29 -1.48 2.34
CA LEU A 116 -12.70 -1.84 2.11
C LEU A 116 -12.85 -3.07 1.20
N THR A 117 -11.92 -3.23 0.25
CA THR A 117 -11.96 -4.31 -0.74
C THR A 117 -11.65 -5.70 -0.18
N LEU A 118 -11.42 -5.82 1.13
CA LEU A 118 -11.58 -7.09 1.82
C LEU A 118 -12.98 -7.66 1.54
N GLY A 119 -14.02 -6.81 1.56
CA GLY A 119 -15.34 -7.13 1.05
C GLY A 119 -16.29 -7.70 2.08
N GLU A 120 -16.78 -8.91 1.84
CA GLU A 120 -17.92 -9.52 2.51
C GLU A 120 -17.72 -9.75 4.02
N ASP A 121 -16.49 -9.95 4.47
CA ASP A 121 -16.17 -10.17 5.91
C ASP A 121 -16.44 -8.92 6.77
N GLY A 122 -16.52 -7.74 6.14
CA GLY A 122 -17.01 -6.52 6.76
C GLY A 122 -16.06 -5.85 7.74
N ALA A 123 -16.59 -4.88 8.50
CA ALA A 123 -15.84 -3.94 9.33
C ALA A 123 -14.93 -4.58 10.38
N THR A 124 -15.27 -5.78 10.89
CA THR A 124 -14.44 -6.47 11.90
C THR A 124 -13.15 -7.05 11.33
N HIS A 125 -13.05 -7.19 10.00
CA HIS A 125 -11.90 -7.71 9.28
C HIS A 125 -11.23 -6.67 8.40
N GLN A 126 -11.99 -5.72 7.88
CA GLN A 126 -11.47 -4.52 7.22
C GLN A 126 -10.61 -3.70 8.18
N ILE A 127 -9.61 -3.01 7.66
CA ILE A 127 -8.86 -2.00 8.38
C ILE A 127 -8.61 -0.80 7.47
N LEU A 128 -8.87 0.38 7.99
CA LEU A 128 -8.80 1.66 7.28
C LEU A 128 -7.85 2.66 7.97
N GLU A 129 -7.10 2.20 8.97
CA GLU A 129 -6.18 2.99 9.79
C GLU A 129 -4.75 2.39 9.89
N ASP A 130 -4.51 1.28 9.21
CA ASP A 130 -3.26 0.51 9.29
C ASP A 130 -2.02 1.26 8.78
N ILE A 131 -2.16 2.03 7.69
CA ILE A 131 -1.08 2.88 7.18
C ILE A 131 -0.69 3.90 8.26
N GLY A 132 -1.68 4.54 8.87
CA GLY A 132 -1.48 5.51 9.96
C GLY A 132 -0.75 4.90 11.13
N LEU A 133 -1.23 3.76 11.65
CA LEU A 133 -0.63 3.03 12.76
C LEU A 133 0.85 2.70 12.50
N MET A 134 1.14 2.15 11.33
CA MET A 134 2.51 1.73 10.99
C MET A 134 3.42 2.91 10.66
N LYS A 135 2.89 3.95 10.00
CA LYS A 135 3.64 5.16 9.67
C LYS A 135 4.14 5.90 10.91
N MET A 136 3.38 5.89 12.02
CA MET A 136 3.76 6.54 13.27
C MET A 136 4.96 5.89 13.96
N LEU A 137 5.26 4.61 13.71
CA LEU A 137 6.37 3.91 14.37
C LEU A 137 7.72 4.37 13.82
N PRO A 138 8.65 4.87 14.67
CA PRO A 138 10.01 5.21 14.24
C PRO A 138 10.70 4.01 13.58
N GLY A 139 11.45 4.25 12.49
CA GLY A 139 12.19 3.22 11.77
C GLY A 139 11.35 2.26 10.90
N MET A 140 10.03 2.24 11.04
CA MET A 140 9.16 1.43 10.19
C MET A 140 9.10 1.97 8.77
N THR A 141 9.32 1.10 7.78
CA THR A 141 9.07 1.38 6.36
C THR A 141 7.65 0.90 6.01
N VAL A 142 6.89 1.71 5.25
CA VAL A 142 5.50 1.41 4.87
C VAL A 142 5.38 1.40 3.35
N ILE A 143 5.00 0.24 2.79
CA ILE A 143 4.90 0.00 1.35
C ILE A 143 3.49 -0.49 1.00
N VAL A 144 2.87 0.13 0.00
CA VAL A 144 1.50 -0.13 -0.46
C VAL A 144 1.49 -0.31 -1.98
N PRO A 145 1.92 -1.47 -2.50
CA PRO A 145 1.97 -1.73 -3.94
C PRO A 145 0.57 -1.77 -4.56
N CYS A 146 0.48 -1.44 -5.85
CA CYS A 146 -0.78 -1.18 -6.53
C CYS A 146 -1.33 -2.35 -7.36
N ASP A 147 -0.49 -3.31 -7.77
CA ASP A 147 -0.89 -4.48 -8.53
C ASP A 147 -0.04 -5.73 -8.21
N TYR A 148 -0.33 -6.83 -8.91
CA TYR A 148 0.40 -8.09 -8.76
C TYR A 148 1.90 -7.94 -8.96
N THR A 149 2.31 -7.30 -10.06
CA THR A 149 3.72 -7.19 -10.45
C THR A 149 4.50 -6.33 -9.45
N GLN A 150 3.94 -5.20 -9.05
CA GLN A 150 4.58 -4.34 -8.06
C GLN A 150 4.63 -5.00 -6.68
N THR A 151 3.61 -5.78 -6.30
CA THR A 151 3.63 -6.54 -5.04
C THR A 151 4.72 -7.61 -5.05
N LYS A 152 4.90 -8.31 -6.18
CA LYS A 152 5.96 -9.30 -6.36
C LYS A 152 7.34 -8.65 -6.22
N ALA A 153 7.57 -7.55 -6.93
CA ALA A 153 8.82 -6.79 -6.86
C ALA A 153 9.11 -6.26 -5.45
N ALA A 154 8.09 -5.68 -4.79
CA ALA A 154 8.21 -5.19 -3.42
C ALA A 154 8.57 -6.32 -2.43
N THR A 155 7.93 -7.49 -2.57
CA THR A 155 8.18 -8.66 -1.72
C THR A 155 9.62 -9.16 -1.84
N GLN A 156 10.18 -9.14 -3.04
CA GLN A 156 11.59 -9.50 -3.25
C GLN A 156 12.53 -8.41 -2.69
N ALA A 157 12.26 -7.15 -2.99
CA ALA A 157 13.12 -6.03 -2.59
C ALA A 157 13.27 -5.89 -1.08
N ILE A 158 12.21 -6.17 -0.30
CA ILE A 158 12.28 -6.08 1.16
C ILE A 158 13.16 -7.17 1.80
N ALA A 159 13.47 -8.27 1.11
CA ALA A 159 14.43 -9.27 1.60
C ALA A 159 15.86 -8.68 1.72
N GLU A 160 16.21 -7.75 0.84
CA GLU A 160 17.50 -7.09 0.81
C GLU A 160 17.51 -5.79 1.65
N TYR A 161 16.36 -5.30 2.03
CA TYR A 161 16.20 -4.08 2.83
C TYR A 161 16.34 -4.38 4.32
N THR A 162 17.28 -3.72 4.99
CA THR A 162 17.49 -3.89 6.44
C THR A 162 16.55 -3.00 7.24
N GLY A 163 15.82 -3.59 8.18
CA GLY A 163 14.90 -2.91 9.08
C GLY A 163 13.46 -3.42 8.99
N PRO A 164 12.59 -2.95 9.88
CA PRO A 164 11.18 -3.35 9.88
C PRO A 164 10.45 -2.77 8.68
N VAL A 165 9.64 -3.60 8.03
CA VAL A 165 8.81 -3.21 6.88
C VAL A 165 7.39 -3.67 7.09
N TYR A 166 6.43 -2.79 6.84
CA TYR A 166 5.02 -3.09 6.65
C TYR A 166 4.69 -3.08 5.16
N LEU A 167 4.39 -4.25 4.61
CA LEU A 167 3.97 -4.44 3.23
C LEU A 167 2.47 -4.70 3.20
N ARG A 168 1.70 -3.74 2.69
CA ARG A 168 0.24 -3.71 2.67
C ARG A 168 -0.33 -4.05 1.31
N PHE A 169 -1.21 -5.04 1.20
CA PHE A 169 -1.85 -5.38 -0.07
C PHE A 169 -3.28 -5.88 0.10
N GLY A 170 -4.08 -5.78 -0.97
CA GLY A 170 -5.50 -6.09 -0.97
C GLY A 170 -5.84 -7.56 -1.25
N ARG A 171 -7.15 -7.84 -1.36
CA ARG A 171 -7.72 -9.17 -1.63
C ARG A 171 -8.14 -9.39 -3.08
N PRO A 172 -8.82 -8.43 -3.77
CA PRO A 172 -9.46 -8.69 -5.05
C PRO A 172 -8.46 -8.91 -6.17
N VAL A 173 -8.95 -9.55 -7.24
CA VAL A 173 -8.29 -9.55 -8.53
C VAL A 173 -8.32 -8.13 -9.08
N TRP A 174 -7.16 -7.64 -9.55
CA TRP A 174 -6.95 -6.29 -9.99
C TRP A 174 -6.18 -6.23 -11.31
N PRO A 175 -6.31 -5.18 -12.13
CA PRO A 175 -5.52 -5.01 -13.33
C PRO A 175 -4.02 -5.02 -13.06
N ILE A 176 -3.23 -5.63 -13.94
CA ILE A 176 -1.77 -5.60 -13.94
C ILE A 176 -1.32 -4.55 -14.94
N PHE A 177 -0.61 -3.52 -14.48
CA PHE A 177 -0.20 -2.39 -15.31
C PHE A 177 1.20 -1.85 -14.99
N THR A 178 1.90 -2.46 -14.02
CA THR A 178 3.28 -2.10 -13.67
C THR A 178 4.28 -3.13 -14.19
N LYS A 179 5.58 -2.80 -14.10
CA LYS A 179 6.69 -3.71 -14.37
C LYS A 179 7.57 -3.85 -13.12
N GLU A 180 8.22 -5.01 -12.96
CA GLU A 180 9.04 -5.29 -11.77
C GLU A 180 10.23 -4.32 -11.66
N GLU A 181 10.87 -3.99 -12.79
CA GLU A 181 12.03 -3.10 -12.86
C GLU A 181 11.75 -1.66 -12.44
N ASP A 182 10.49 -1.23 -12.46
CA ASP A 182 10.10 0.14 -12.09
C ASP A 182 10.01 0.34 -10.57
N PHE A 183 10.00 -0.75 -9.79
CA PHE A 183 9.86 -0.66 -8.35
C PHE A 183 11.19 -0.38 -7.64
N LYS A 184 11.22 0.70 -6.86
CA LYS A 184 12.34 1.03 -5.94
C LYS A 184 11.79 1.59 -4.64
N ILE A 185 12.15 0.98 -3.51
CA ILE A 185 11.72 1.46 -2.18
C ILE A 185 12.10 2.94 -2.02
N GLY A 186 11.13 3.75 -1.59
CA GLY A 186 11.32 5.18 -1.36
C GLY A 186 11.33 6.06 -2.61
N LYS A 187 11.02 5.52 -3.80
CA LYS A 187 10.91 6.30 -5.05
C LYS A 187 9.50 6.23 -5.61
N ALA A 188 8.97 7.40 -5.98
CA ALA A 188 7.66 7.50 -6.61
C ALA A 188 7.70 7.03 -8.08
N GLN A 189 6.58 6.47 -8.56
CA GLN A 189 6.43 6.04 -9.96
C GLN A 189 5.46 6.97 -10.69
N TYR A 190 5.89 7.53 -11.81
CA TYR A 190 5.10 8.44 -12.64
C TYR A 190 4.39 7.67 -13.74
N PHE A 191 3.07 7.89 -13.88
CA PHE A 191 2.26 7.36 -14.99
C PHE A 191 1.96 8.41 -16.05
N SER A 192 1.91 9.68 -15.67
CA SER A 192 1.86 10.82 -16.61
C SER A 192 2.50 12.05 -15.99
N GLU A 193 2.97 12.93 -16.85
CA GLU A 193 3.31 14.31 -16.49
C GLU A 193 2.14 15.23 -16.79
N GLY A 194 1.97 16.29 -16.00
CA GLY A 194 0.91 17.28 -16.17
C GLY A 194 1.23 18.58 -15.45
N THR A 195 0.46 19.63 -15.76
CA THR A 195 0.69 20.99 -15.24
C THR A 195 -0.50 21.59 -14.50
N ASP A 196 -1.69 21.00 -14.61
CA ASP A 196 -2.90 21.58 -14.01
C ASP A 196 -3.20 21.04 -12.62
N VAL A 197 -3.09 19.73 -12.44
CA VAL A 197 -3.37 19.04 -11.18
C VAL A 197 -2.52 17.77 -11.04
N THR A 198 -2.10 17.45 -9.82
CA THR A 198 -1.46 16.15 -9.51
C THR A 198 -2.43 15.25 -8.77
N ILE A 199 -2.47 13.97 -9.14
CA ILE A 199 -3.13 12.91 -8.40
C ILE A 199 -2.06 11.98 -7.82
N PHE A 200 -1.88 12.02 -6.50
CA PHE A 200 -1.06 11.06 -5.76
C PHE A 200 -1.94 9.90 -5.32
N ALA A 201 -1.57 8.69 -5.67
CA ALA A 201 -2.33 7.51 -5.28
C ALA A 201 -1.44 6.40 -4.72
N CYS A 202 -1.99 5.46 -3.96
CA CYS A 202 -1.32 4.23 -3.55
C CYS A 202 -2.28 3.03 -3.60
N GLY A 203 -1.70 1.83 -3.61
CA GLY A 203 -2.48 0.59 -3.64
C GLY A 203 -3.41 0.51 -4.86
N HIS A 204 -4.52 -0.18 -4.70
CA HIS A 204 -5.49 -0.40 -5.78
C HIS A 204 -5.99 0.90 -6.43
N LEU A 205 -6.08 2.00 -5.67
CA LEU A 205 -6.58 3.28 -6.22
C LEU A 205 -5.64 3.95 -7.23
N VAL A 206 -4.42 3.44 -7.42
CA VAL A 206 -3.54 3.89 -8.51
C VAL A 206 -4.19 3.62 -9.88
N TRP A 207 -4.83 2.46 -10.07
CA TRP A 207 -5.57 2.17 -11.29
C TRP A 207 -6.73 3.16 -11.50
N ASN A 208 -7.52 3.40 -10.45
CA ASN A 208 -8.62 4.36 -10.51
C ASN A 208 -8.11 5.79 -10.81
N ALA A 209 -6.95 6.17 -10.26
CA ALA A 209 -6.30 7.46 -10.54
C ALA A 209 -5.86 7.58 -12.01
N ILE A 210 -5.32 6.50 -12.61
CA ILE A 210 -4.97 6.46 -14.04
C ILE A 210 -6.22 6.66 -14.90
N GLN A 211 -7.32 5.95 -14.61
CA GLN A 211 -8.58 6.07 -15.36
C GLN A 211 -9.22 7.45 -15.17
N ALA A 212 -9.23 7.99 -13.97
CA ALA A 212 -9.71 9.35 -13.70
C ALA A 212 -8.86 10.40 -14.44
N GLY A 213 -7.54 10.24 -14.43
CA GLY A 213 -6.63 11.08 -15.18
C GLY A 213 -6.88 11.04 -16.70
N ALA A 214 -7.18 9.87 -17.26
CA ALA A 214 -7.54 9.74 -18.67
C ALA A 214 -8.83 10.53 -19.01
N ILE A 215 -9.87 10.42 -18.17
CA ILE A 215 -11.12 11.21 -18.33
C ILE A 215 -10.85 12.72 -18.26
N LEU A 216 -9.99 13.15 -17.32
CA LEU A 216 -9.63 14.56 -17.19
C LEU A 216 -8.83 15.05 -18.39
N GLN A 217 -7.91 14.23 -18.96
CA GLN A 217 -7.19 14.55 -20.20
C GLN A 217 -8.11 14.70 -21.40
N GLU A 218 -9.19 13.92 -21.50
CA GLU A 218 -10.21 14.08 -22.55
C GLU A 218 -11.00 15.39 -22.40
N LYS A 219 -11.08 15.94 -21.18
CA LYS A 219 -11.63 17.30 -20.92
C LYS A 219 -10.60 18.42 -21.13
N GLY A 220 -9.41 18.12 -21.64
CA GLY A 220 -8.35 19.10 -21.89
C GLY A 220 -7.54 19.51 -20.65
N ILE A 221 -7.63 18.77 -19.55
CA ILE A 221 -6.90 19.05 -18.30
C ILE A 221 -5.57 18.28 -18.32
N SER A 222 -4.47 18.98 -18.06
CA SER A 222 -3.13 18.41 -18.01
C SER A 222 -2.85 17.79 -16.63
N VAL A 223 -3.04 16.47 -16.53
CA VAL A 223 -2.99 15.72 -15.26
C VAL A 223 -1.68 14.98 -15.08
N GLU A 224 -1.05 15.15 -13.93
CA GLU A 224 0.05 14.32 -13.45
C GLU A 224 -0.49 13.21 -12.53
N VAL A 225 -0.17 11.95 -12.81
CA VAL A 225 -0.54 10.81 -11.96
C VAL A 225 0.72 10.14 -11.44
N ILE A 226 0.82 10.07 -10.10
CA ILE A 226 1.99 9.56 -9.39
C ILE A 226 1.55 8.48 -8.39
N ASN A 227 2.15 7.30 -8.51
CA ASN A 227 2.02 6.24 -7.53
C ASN A 227 3.07 6.43 -6.41
N ILE A 228 2.58 6.64 -5.20
CA ILE A 228 3.37 6.70 -3.97
C ILE A 228 3.28 5.34 -3.27
N HIS A 229 3.87 4.32 -3.88
CA HIS A 229 3.86 2.97 -3.31
C HIS A 229 4.65 2.85 -2.01
N THR A 230 5.58 3.74 -1.73
CA THR A 230 6.27 3.83 -0.44
C THR A 230 5.83 5.08 0.30
N ILE A 231 4.99 4.89 1.31
CA ILE A 231 4.45 6.00 2.12
C ILE A 231 5.50 6.51 3.10
N LYS A 232 6.38 5.60 3.57
CA LYS A 232 7.49 5.93 4.47
C LYS A 232 8.68 5.00 4.17
N PRO A 233 9.87 5.55 3.85
CA PRO A 233 10.11 6.98 3.64
C PRO A 233 9.39 7.52 2.41
N LEU A 234 8.83 8.72 2.51
CA LEU A 234 8.20 9.41 1.39
C LEU A 234 9.27 9.92 0.41
N ASP A 235 9.02 9.83 -0.90
CA ASP A 235 9.80 10.54 -1.91
C ASP A 235 9.44 12.04 -1.91
N GLU A 236 9.94 12.76 -0.89
CA GLU A 236 9.65 14.19 -0.72
C GLU A 236 10.09 15.01 -1.94
N GLU A 237 11.19 14.62 -2.60
CA GLU A 237 11.67 15.32 -3.79
C GLU A 237 10.65 15.27 -4.94
N ALA A 238 10.11 14.06 -5.21
CA ALA A 238 9.06 13.87 -6.21
C ALA A 238 7.80 14.66 -5.87
N VAL A 239 7.36 14.61 -4.60
CA VAL A 239 6.19 15.35 -4.12
C VAL A 239 6.38 16.86 -4.32
N ILE A 240 7.50 17.42 -3.83
CA ILE A 240 7.77 18.86 -3.90
C ILE A 240 7.87 19.32 -5.37
N LYS A 241 8.57 18.56 -6.21
CA LYS A 241 8.69 18.86 -7.65
C LYS A 241 7.30 18.95 -8.31
N SER A 242 6.43 17.99 -8.00
CA SER A 242 5.09 17.92 -8.55
C SER A 242 4.21 19.08 -8.07
N ILE A 243 4.10 19.29 -6.75
CA ILE A 243 3.22 20.32 -6.20
C ILE A 243 3.65 21.75 -6.56
N ARG A 244 4.94 22.00 -6.78
CA ARG A 244 5.42 23.29 -7.30
C ARG A 244 4.97 23.55 -8.74
N LYS A 245 4.87 22.50 -9.55
CA LYS A 245 4.44 22.56 -10.94
C LYS A 245 2.93 22.75 -11.04
N THR A 246 2.15 21.89 -10.40
CA THR A 246 0.69 21.84 -10.55
C THR A 246 -0.07 22.76 -9.60
N LYS A 247 0.50 23.09 -8.44
CA LYS A 247 -0.04 23.98 -7.40
C LYS A 247 -1.39 23.57 -6.80
N CYS A 248 -1.81 22.35 -7.03
CA CYS A 248 -2.94 21.70 -6.36
C CYS A 248 -2.84 20.19 -6.53
N ALA A 249 -3.39 19.42 -5.59
CA ALA A 249 -3.30 17.97 -5.64
C ALA A 249 -4.57 17.27 -5.13
N VAL A 250 -4.75 16.03 -5.60
CA VAL A 250 -5.66 15.04 -5.03
C VAL A 250 -4.82 13.90 -4.45
N THR A 251 -5.22 13.38 -3.30
CA THR A 251 -4.68 12.11 -2.79
C THR A 251 -5.75 11.04 -2.85
N ALA A 252 -5.40 9.83 -3.28
CA ALA A 252 -6.33 8.71 -3.41
C ALA A 252 -5.76 7.45 -2.74
N GLU A 253 -6.47 6.98 -1.72
CA GLU A 253 -6.07 5.83 -0.91
C GLU A 253 -7.28 5.05 -0.37
N GLU A 254 -7.17 3.74 -0.33
CA GLU A 254 -8.18 2.87 0.28
C GLU A 254 -7.91 2.76 1.79
N HIS A 255 -8.04 3.89 2.48
CA HIS A 255 -7.72 4.12 3.87
C HIS A 255 -8.55 5.31 4.39
N ASN A 256 -8.60 5.52 5.71
CA ASN A 256 -9.14 6.76 6.25
C ASN A 256 -8.29 7.96 5.75
N ILE A 257 -8.95 9.07 5.44
CA ILE A 257 -8.26 10.32 5.06
C ILE A 257 -7.35 10.85 6.17
N ILE A 258 -7.54 10.37 7.41
CA ILE A 258 -6.73 10.71 8.59
C ILE A 258 -5.60 9.68 8.72
N GLY A 259 -4.37 10.14 8.78
CA GLY A 259 -3.19 9.31 9.09
C GLY A 259 -2.53 8.60 7.90
N GLY A 260 -3.17 8.55 6.71
CA GLY A 260 -2.68 7.81 5.56
C GLY A 260 -1.70 8.55 4.65
N LEU A 261 -1.81 8.27 3.33
CA LEU A 261 -1.07 8.93 2.25
C LEU A 261 -1.37 10.43 2.23
N GLY A 262 -2.66 10.80 2.34
CA GLY A 262 -3.09 12.19 2.30
C GLY A 262 -2.38 13.06 3.32
N ASP A 263 -2.26 12.59 4.56
CA ASP A 263 -1.54 13.30 5.62
C ASP A 263 -0.03 13.38 5.34
N ALA A 264 0.59 12.34 4.76
CA ALA A 264 2.01 12.38 4.40
C ALA A 264 2.29 13.45 3.33
N ILE A 265 1.44 13.53 2.31
CA ILE A 265 1.52 14.55 1.25
C ILE A 265 1.24 15.94 1.81
N ALA A 266 0.19 16.10 2.63
CA ALA A 266 -0.17 17.38 3.25
C ALA A 266 0.95 17.92 4.17
N GLN A 267 1.57 17.05 4.97
CA GLN A 267 2.69 17.42 5.83
C GLN A 267 3.89 17.87 5.02
N SER A 268 4.24 17.17 3.94
CA SER A 268 5.32 17.56 3.03
C SER A 268 5.01 18.89 2.34
N ALA A 269 3.77 19.06 1.85
CA ALA A 269 3.32 20.30 1.23
C ALA A 269 3.36 21.49 2.20
N ALA A 270 2.78 21.36 3.39
CA ALA A 270 2.75 22.42 4.41
C ALA A 270 4.15 22.90 4.80
N LYS A 271 5.11 21.97 4.88
CA LYS A 271 6.50 22.28 5.23
C LYS A 271 7.27 22.98 4.11
N ASN A 272 7.01 22.66 2.84
CA ASN A 272 7.87 23.04 1.72
C ASN A 272 7.21 23.99 0.71
N PHE A 273 5.96 23.76 0.36
CA PHE A 273 5.18 24.53 -0.61
C PHE A 273 3.68 24.30 -0.41
N PRO A 274 3.00 25.07 0.43
CA PRO A 274 1.58 24.90 0.72
C PRO A 274 0.70 25.04 -0.54
N ILE A 275 -0.21 24.09 -0.73
CA ILE A 275 -1.16 24.04 -1.84
C ILE A 275 -2.52 23.54 -1.35
N PRO A 276 -3.64 23.81 -2.06
CA PRO A 276 -4.89 23.13 -1.81
C PRO A 276 -4.79 21.65 -2.16
N ILE A 277 -5.33 20.79 -1.28
CA ILE A 277 -5.40 19.33 -1.46
C ILE A 277 -6.83 18.87 -1.23
N GLU A 278 -7.34 17.99 -2.07
CA GLU A 278 -8.56 17.21 -1.85
C GLU A 278 -8.19 15.75 -1.60
N TYR A 279 -8.97 15.11 -0.71
CA TYR A 279 -8.69 13.74 -0.24
C TYR A 279 -9.77 12.79 -0.72
N VAL A 280 -9.37 11.72 -1.40
CA VAL A 280 -10.21 10.58 -1.75
C VAL A 280 -9.79 9.41 -0.87
N GLY A 281 -10.62 9.08 0.10
CA GLY A 281 -10.46 8.05 1.12
C GLY A 281 -11.72 7.96 1.96
N THR A 282 -11.77 7.04 2.93
CA THR A 282 -12.92 6.95 3.85
C THR A 282 -12.92 8.13 4.81
N LYS A 283 -14.11 8.66 5.10
CA LYS A 283 -14.30 9.92 5.82
C LYS A 283 -14.65 9.66 7.28
N ASP A 284 -13.64 9.25 8.07
CA ASP A 284 -13.79 8.98 9.51
C ASP A 284 -14.97 8.04 9.82
N THR A 285 -15.00 6.91 9.12
CA THR A 285 -16.05 5.90 9.27
C THR A 285 -15.49 4.50 9.13
N PHE A 286 -16.08 3.54 9.83
CA PHE A 286 -15.80 2.13 9.58
C PHE A 286 -16.40 1.67 8.25
N GLY A 287 -15.90 0.56 7.73
CA GLY A 287 -16.48 -0.11 6.59
C GLY A 287 -17.70 -0.96 6.95
N GLU A 288 -18.11 -1.79 6.02
CA GLU A 288 -19.25 -2.73 6.17
C GLU A 288 -19.08 -3.92 5.22
N SER A 289 -19.89 -4.96 5.40
CA SER A 289 -19.95 -6.10 4.49
C SER A 289 -20.54 -5.69 3.14
N GLY A 290 -19.91 -6.12 2.06
CA GLY A 290 -20.41 -5.83 0.71
C GLY A 290 -19.45 -6.31 -0.38
N ILE A 291 -19.90 -6.20 -1.63
CA ILE A 291 -19.06 -6.47 -2.79
C ILE A 291 -17.98 -5.39 -2.90
N PRO A 292 -16.69 -5.73 -3.08
CA PRO A 292 -15.61 -4.74 -3.10
C PRO A 292 -15.84 -3.52 -3.98
N LYS A 293 -16.34 -3.71 -5.21
CA LYS A 293 -16.63 -2.62 -6.15
C LYS A 293 -17.75 -1.70 -5.66
N ASP A 294 -18.79 -2.26 -5.06
CA ASP A 294 -19.91 -1.49 -4.54
C ASP A 294 -19.50 -0.68 -3.31
N LEU A 295 -18.63 -1.24 -2.47
CA LEU A 295 -18.04 -0.53 -1.33
C LEU A 295 -17.19 0.67 -1.79
N LEU A 296 -16.30 0.49 -2.76
CA LEU A 296 -15.52 1.62 -3.30
C LEU A 296 -16.44 2.74 -3.79
N LYS A 297 -17.49 2.41 -4.54
CA LYS A 297 -18.48 3.37 -5.02
C LYS A 297 -19.25 4.05 -3.88
N LYS A 298 -19.73 3.26 -2.90
CA LYS A 298 -20.50 3.78 -1.77
C LYS A 298 -19.72 4.74 -0.90
N TYR A 299 -18.43 4.45 -0.69
CA TYR A 299 -17.56 5.26 0.17
C TYR A 299 -16.84 6.39 -0.59
N GLY A 300 -17.13 6.59 -1.87
CA GLY A 300 -16.56 7.70 -2.64
C GLY A 300 -15.09 7.51 -3.01
N LEU A 301 -14.70 6.27 -3.31
CA LEU A 301 -13.33 5.89 -3.70
C LEU A 301 -13.24 5.41 -5.16
N ASP A 302 -14.28 5.63 -5.96
CA ASP A 302 -14.30 5.18 -7.36
C ASP A 302 -13.79 6.29 -8.31
N ILE A 303 -13.65 5.95 -9.58
CA ILE A 303 -13.11 6.85 -10.62
C ILE A 303 -13.82 8.21 -10.67
N PRO A 304 -15.18 8.30 -10.65
CA PRO A 304 -15.87 9.58 -10.66
C PRO A 304 -15.53 10.48 -9.46
N ASP A 305 -15.27 9.89 -8.30
CA ASP A 305 -14.95 10.64 -7.08
C ASP A 305 -13.58 11.32 -7.19
N ILE A 306 -12.61 10.64 -7.81
CA ILE A 306 -11.28 11.21 -8.08
C ILE A 306 -11.38 12.35 -9.11
N VAL A 307 -12.21 12.18 -10.16
CA VAL A 307 -12.46 13.25 -11.15
C VAL A 307 -13.06 14.48 -10.48
N LEU A 308 -14.10 14.31 -9.66
CA LEU A 308 -14.74 15.40 -8.93
C LEU A 308 -13.79 16.10 -7.96
N ALA A 309 -12.95 15.34 -7.25
CA ALA A 309 -11.94 15.89 -6.36
C ALA A 309 -10.91 16.74 -7.13
N ALA A 310 -10.48 16.30 -8.31
CA ALA A 310 -9.57 17.05 -9.17
C ALA A 310 -10.20 18.36 -9.68
N GLU A 311 -11.43 18.33 -10.16
CA GLU A 311 -12.16 19.53 -10.57
C GLU A 311 -12.36 20.50 -9.40
N LYS A 312 -12.70 20.00 -8.22
CA LYS A 312 -12.87 20.80 -6.99
C LYS A 312 -11.58 21.47 -6.56
N VAL A 313 -10.45 20.74 -6.52
CA VAL A 313 -9.17 21.31 -6.07
C VAL A 313 -8.63 22.35 -7.05
N MET A 314 -8.85 22.18 -8.36
CA MET A 314 -8.48 23.17 -9.37
C MET A 314 -9.29 24.47 -9.22
N ASN A 315 -10.57 24.37 -8.85
CA ASN A 315 -11.39 25.54 -8.56
C ASN A 315 -10.91 26.28 -7.29
N ARG A 316 -10.52 25.53 -6.25
CA ARG A 316 -9.89 26.12 -5.05
C ARG A 316 -8.58 26.85 -5.37
N LYS A 317 -7.75 26.27 -6.25
CA LYS A 317 -6.49 26.89 -6.71
C LYS A 317 -6.72 28.23 -7.43
N LYS A 318 -7.82 28.41 -8.17
CA LYS A 318 -8.14 29.65 -8.89
C LYS A 318 -8.63 30.78 -7.97
N ASN A 319 -9.22 30.41 -6.84
CA ASN A 319 -9.88 31.32 -5.91
C ASN A 319 -9.03 31.67 -4.68
N GLY A 320 -7.86 31.11 -4.52
CA GLY A 320 -6.88 31.37 -3.47
C GLY A 320 -5.57 31.87 -4.03
#